data_cfd7c5cd68f679adcc4ee1daab600a26
#
_entry.id   cfd7c5cd68f679adcc4ee1daab600a26
#
_cell.length_a   1.000
_cell.length_b   1.000
_cell.length_c   1.000
_cell.angle_alpha   90.00
_cell.angle_beta   90.00
_cell.angle_gamma   90.00
#
_symmetry.space_group_name_H-M   'P 1'
#
loop_
_entity.id
_entity.type
_entity.pdbx_description
1 polymer ?
#
loop_
_entity_poly.entity_id
_entity_poly.type
_entity_poly.pdbx_seq_one_letter_code
_entity_poly.pdbx_strand_id
1 'polypeptide(L)'
;MAECDYLSAFLCTFAPCMRYFLTFSYDWARYHGWQIQPNGDSVQERLQWALSTLLRDEITVTGAGRTDAGVHARMMVAHFDWKEKIDCFQLVYKLNKILPCDIAVQRVEQVSDEMHARFSATSRTYHYYIHTEKNPFLRTCSCELHYPLDFVKMNEAANLLMGYDDFSAFCKSHADVKTMICHVTAAEWHQLSETSWYFEITANRFLRNMVRAVVGTLIDVGRGRLSIDEFKKVIEGKQRTEAGESMPAHALFLEDIRY
;
A
#
# COMPACT_ATOMS: atom_id res chain seq x y z
N MET A 1 -29.21 -53.01 31.00
CA MET A 1 -27.80 -52.86 31.36
C MET A 1 -26.97 -53.06 30.09
N ALA A 2 -26.54 -52.01 29.52
CA ALA A 2 -25.36 -51.80 28.70
C ALA A 2 -25.44 -50.40 28.14
N GLU A 3 -24.79 -49.51 28.83
CA GLU A 3 -24.46 -48.16 28.33
C GLU A 3 -23.54 -48.32 27.17
N CYS A 4 -23.84 -47.79 26.03
CA CYS A 4 -23.01 -47.78 24.85
C CYS A 4 -22.52 -46.34 24.66
N ASP A 5 -21.26 -46.14 25.04
CA ASP A 5 -20.51 -44.92 24.85
C ASP A 5 -20.40 -44.54 23.36
N TYR A 6 -21.02 -43.44 22.97
CA TYR A 6 -20.80 -42.76 21.70
C TYR A 6 -20.02 -41.47 21.94
N LEU A 7 -18.74 -41.63 22.26
CA LEU A 7 -17.73 -40.59 22.11
C LEU A 7 -17.03 -40.79 20.77
N SER A 8 -17.71 -40.47 19.67
CA SER A 8 -17.01 -40.23 18.38
C SER A 8 -16.41 -38.85 18.41
N ALA A 9 -15.16 -38.78 18.85
CA ALA A 9 -14.32 -37.59 18.67
C ALA A 9 -14.23 -37.30 17.18
N PHE A 10 -14.90 -36.21 16.75
CA PHE A 10 -14.62 -35.58 15.48
C PHE A 10 -13.19 -34.99 15.56
N LEU A 11 -12.19 -35.82 15.30
CA LEU A 11 -10.87 -35.36 14.89
C LEU A 11 -11.03 -34.73 13.52
N CYS A 12 -11.33 -33.45 13.50
CA CYS A 12 -11.15 -32.63 12.32
C CYS A 12 -9.65 -32.58 12.06
N THR A 13 -9.12 -33.54 11.32
CA THR A 13 -7.77 -33.50 10.77
C THR A 13 -7.76 -32.36 9.76
N PHE A 14 -7.39 -31.17 10.22
CA PHE A 14 -7.00 -30.09 9.33
C PHE A 14 -5.83 -30.61 8.49
N ALA A 15 -6.07 -30.90 7.23
CA ALA A 15 -4.98 -31.12 6.30
C ALA A 15 -4.02 -29.91 6.40
N PRO A 16 -2.70 -30.14 6.49
CA PRO A 16 -1.76 -29.02 6.58
C PRO A 16 -1.94 -28.12 5.37
N CYS A 17 -2.46 -26.90 5.59
CA CYS A 17 -2.55 -25.88 4.57
C CYS A 17 -1.17 -25.27 4.37
N MET A 18 -0.71 -25.22 3.13
CA MET A 18 0.52 -24.54 2.73
C MET A 18 0.22 -23.08 2.44
N ARG A 19 1.04 -22.17 2.94
CA ARG A 19 0.92 -20.73 2.68
C ARG A 19 1.68 -20.32 1.44
N TYR A 20 1.03 -19.48 0.63
CA TYR A 20 1.60 -18.93 -0.59
C TYR A 20 1.55 -17.40 -0.56
N PHE A 21 2.67 -16.77 -0.93
CA PHE A 21 2.72 -15.35 -1.23
C PHE A 21 2.46 -15.13 -2.71
N LEU A 22 1.65 -14.11 -2.99
CA LEU A 22 1.31 -13.62 -4.32
C LEU A 22 1.85 -12.19 -4.45
N THR A 23 2.83 -11.96 -5.33
CA THR A 23 3.34 -10.64 -5.67
C THR A 23 2.70 -10.17 -6.96
N PHE A 24 2.14 -8.97 -6.96
CA PHE A 24 1.37 -8.43 -8.08
C PHE A 24 1.36 -6.91 -8.11
N SER A 25 1.04 -6.34 -9.26
CA SER A 25 0.82 -4.91 -9.48
C SER A 25 -0.60 -4.64 -9.94
N TYR A 26 -1.07 -3.41 -9.74
CA TYR A 26 -2.36 -2.95 -10.26
C TYR A 26 -2.41 -1.46 -10.49
N ASP A 27 -3.22 -1.09 -11.50
CA ASP A 27 -3.70 0.27 -11.74
C ASP A 27 -5.04 0.46 -11.00
N TRP A 28 -5.17 1.53 -10.23
CA TRP A 28 -6.36 1.79 -9.42
C TRP A 28 -7.60 2.18 -10.22
N ALA A 29 -7.47 2.62 -11.48
CA ALA A 29 -8.48 3.40 -12.21
C ALA A 29 -9.90 2.83 -12.18
N ARG A 30 -10.04 1.51 -11.99
CA ARG A 30 -11.33 0.78 -11.97
C ARG A 30 -11.74 0.29 -10.59
N TYR A 31 -10.94 0.55 -9.53
CA TYR A 31 -11.14 -0.04 -8.19
C TYR A 31 -11.35 1.01 -7.12
N HIS A 32 -12.17 0.68 -6.14
CA HIS A 32 -12.37 1.49 -4.93
C HIS A 32 -11.29 1.23 -3.86
N GLY A 33 -10.08 0.86 -4.28
CA GLY A 33 -8.94 0.50 -3.45
C GLY A 33 -8.71 -1.00 -3.36
N TRP A 34 -7.81 -1.37 -2.46
CA TRP A 34 -7.45 -2.78 -2.26
C TRP A 34 -8.58 -3.62 -1.70
N GLN A 35 -9.18 -3.19 -0.59
CA GLN A 35 -10.05 -4.03 0.25
C GLN A 35 -11.46 -4.14 -0.31
N ILE A 36 -12.05 -5.34 -0.20
CA ILE A 36 -13.46 -5.61 -0.50
C ILE A 36 -14.36 -4.65 0.28
N GLN A 37 -15.30 -4.01 -0.41
CA GLN A 37 -16.27 -3.07 0.11
C GLN A 37 -17.65 -3.34 -0.50
N PRO A 38 -18.75 -3.06 0.22
CA PRO A 38 -20.10 -3.34 -0.29
C PRO A 38 -20.46 -2.57 -1.57
N ASN A 39 -19.79 -1.45 -1.84
CA ASN A 39 -20.23 -0.45 -2.81
C ASN A 39 -19.29 -0.30 -4.01
N GLY A 40 -18.45 -1.28 -4.34
CA GLY A 40 -17.60 -1.17 -5.52
C GLY A 40 -16.55 -2.25 -5.66
N ASP A 41 -16.10 -2.43 -6.89
CA ASP A 41 -15.05 -3.40 -7.24
C ASP A 41 -13.75 -3.12 -6.49
N SER A 42 -13.09 -4.17 -6.03
CA SER A 42 -11.81 -4.09 -5.34
C SER A 42 -10.78 -5.05 -5.95
N VAL A 43 -9.50 -4.73 -5.81
CA VAL A 43 -8.42 -5.60 -6.29
C VAL A 43 -8.44 -6.95 -5.55
N GLN A 44 -8.73 -6.94 -4.25
CA GLN A 44 -8.83 -8.14 -3.43
C GLN A 44 -9.91 -9.09 -3.95
N GLU A 45 -11.08 -8.58 -4.30
CA GLU A 45 -12.19 -9.37 -4.82
C GLU A 45 -11.84 -10.04 -6.15
N ARG A 46 -11.18 -9.30 -7.06
CA ARG A 46 -10.75 -9.84 -8.36
C ARG A 46 -9.72 -10.95 -8.21
N LEU A 47 -8.77 -10.80 -7.28
CA LEU A 47 -7.79 -11.84 -6.98
C LEU A 47 -8.44 -13.07 -6.34
N GLN A 48 -9.34 -12.88 -5.37
CA GLN A 48 -10.08 -13.99 -4.75
C GLN A 48 -10.90 -14.76 -5.77
N TRP A 49 -11.62 -14.03 -6.63
CA TRP A 49 -12.38 -14.66 -7.72
C TRP A 49 -11.48 -15.48 -8.66
N ALA A 50 -10.34 -14.93 -9.09
CA ALA A 50 -9.43 -15.60 -9.99
C ALA A 50 -8.82 -16.85 -9.37
N LEU A 51 -8.33 -16.76 -8.13
CA LEU A 51 -7.79 -17.91 -7.39
C LEU A 51 -8.85 -18.98 -7.17
N SER A 52 -10.05 -18.59 -6.71
CA SER A 52 -11.14 -19.53 -6.46
C SER A 52 -11.60 -20.24 -7.74
N THR A 53 -11.61 -19.54 -8.87
CA THR A 53 -11.94 -20.13 -10.16
C THR A 53 -10.91 -21.18 -10.60
N LEU A 54 -9.61 -20.88 -10.43
CA LEU A 54 -8.53 -21.77 -10.87
C LEU A 54 -8.33 -22.97 -9.93
N LEU A 55 -8.48 -22.76 -8.63
CA LEU A 55 -8.29 -23.80 -7.62
C LEU A 55 -9.59 -24.56 -7.31
N ARG A 56 -10.73 -24.11 -7.84
CA ARG A 56 -12.07 -24.72 -7.69
C ARG A 56 -12.49 -24.87 -6.22
N ASP A 57 -12.15 -23.89 -5.42
CA ASP A 57 -12.50 -23.82 -3.99
C ASP A 57 -12.56 -22.35 -3.58
N GLU A 58 -13.21 -22.02 -2.48
CA GLU A 58 -13.26 -20.65 -1.97
C GLU A 58 -11.91 -20.24 -1.38
N ILE A 59 -11.24 -19.27 -2.00
CA ILE A 59 -9.94 -18.75 -1.58
C ILE A 59 -10.10 -17.33 -1.07
N THR A 60 -9.66 -17.09 0.16
CA THR A 60 -9.51 -15.75 0.72
C THR A 60 -8.06 -15.28 0.61
N VAL A 61 -7.84 -13.98 0.32
CA VAL A 61 -6.51 -13.39 0.30
C VAL A 61 -6.37 -12.30 1.35
N THR A 62 -5.20 -12.24 1.98
CA THR A 62 -4.86 -11.18 2.94
C THR A 62 -3.68 -10.37 2.41
N GLY A 63 -3.91 -9.08 2.13
CA GLY A 63 -2.88 -8.18 1.60
C GLY A 63 -1.92 -7.63 2.66
N ALA A 64 -0.75 -7.21 2.22
CA ALA A 64 0.29 -6.59 3.04
C ALA A 64 -0.10 -5.23 3.63
N GLY A 65 -1.11 -4.60 3.08
CA GLY A 65 -1.64 -3.33 3.54
C GLY A 65 -2.93 -2.97 2.81
N ARG A 66 -3.54 -1.86 3.24
CA ARG A 66 -4.68 -1.26 2.54
C ARG A 66 -4.16 -0.08 1.74
N THR A 67 -4.58 0.03 0.48
CA THR A 67 -4.45 1.23 -0.31
C THR A 67 -5.82 1.89 -0.44
N ASP A 68 -5.86 3.21 -0.35
CA ASP A 68 -7.10 3.97 -0.58
C ASP A 68 -7.47 3.93 -2.07
N ALA A 69 -8.73 4.24 -2.39
CA ALA A 69 -9.15 4.48 -3.76
C ALA A 69 -8.26 5.54 -4.41
N GLY A 70 -7.82 5.30 -5.62
CA GLY A 70 -6.92 6.18 -6.31
C GLY A 70 -5.44 5.83 -6.22
N VAL A 71 -5.04 4.90 -5.36
CA VAL A 71 -3.63 4.56 -5.12
C VAL A 71 -3.24 3.32 -5.93
N HIS A 72 -2.20 3.45 -6.73
CA HIS A 72 -1.60 2.34 -7.47
C HIS A 72 -0.70 1.46 -6.61
N ALA A 73 -0.39 0.27 -7.09
CA ALA A 73 0.72 -0.52 -6.57
C ALA A 73 1.54 -1.11 -7.73
N ARG A 74 2.85 -0.87 -7.71
CA ARG A 74 3.81 -1.56 -8.58
C ARG A 74 4.21 -2.89 -7.96
N MET A 75 4.22 -2.94 -6.63
CA MET A 75 4.46 -4.16 -5.88
C MET A 75 3.52 -4.24 -4.68
N MET A 76 2.53 -5.10 -4.77
CA MET A 76 1.68 -5.52 -3.65
C MET A 76 1.92 -7.00 -3.38
N VAL A 77 1.86 -7.38 -2.12
CA VAL A 77 1.93 -8.79 -1.70
C VAL A 77 0.66 -9.16 -0.95
N ALA A 78 0.13 -10.32 -1.27
CA ALA A 78 -0.94 -10.95 -0.50
C ALA A 78 -0.58 -12.40 -0.21
N HIS A 79 -1.15 -12.99 0.84
CA HIS A 79 -1.05 -14.41 1.06
C HIS A 79 -2.42 -15.08 0.99
N PHE A 80 -2.38 -16.35 0.63
CA PHE A 80 -3.50 -17.28 0.72
C PHE A 80 -2.99 -18.65 1.17
N ASP A 81 -3.90 -19.44 1.71
CA ASP A 81 -3.61 -20.80 2.15
C ASP A 81 -4.27 -21.81 1.23
N TRP A 82 -3.56 -22.89 0.92
CA TRP A 82 -4.04 -23.96 0.06
C TRP A 82 -3.60 -25.34 0.54
N LYS A 83 -4.47 -26.33 0.37
CA LYS A 83 -4.26 -27.69 0.87
C LYS A 83 -3.30 -28.57 0.05
N GLU A 84 -3.01 -28.19 -1.19
CA GLU A 84 -2.20 -28.99 -2.11
C GLU A 84 -1.00 -28.19 -2.61
N LYS A 85 0.05 -28.90 -3.03
CA LYS A 85 1.21 -28.24 -3.65
C LYS A 85 0.83 -27.65 -5.01
N ILE A 86 1.16 -26.38 -5.21
CA ILE A 86 0.86 -25.63 -6.42
C ILE A 86 2.09 -25.58 -7.33
N ASP A 87 1.87 -25.78 -8.63
CA ASP A 87 2.82 -25.29 -9.64
C ASP A 87 2.70 -23.78 -9.76
N CYS A 88 3.57 -23.07 -9.04
CA CYS A 88 3.53 -21.62 -8.93
C CYS A 88 3.68 -20.91 -10.29
N PHE A 89 4.51 -21.46 -11.18
CA PHE A 89 4.72 -20.88 -12.51
C PHE A 89 3.44 -20.98 -13.37
N GLN A 90 2.81 -22.15 -13.38
CA GLN A 90 1.54 -22.34 -14.08
C GLN A 90 0.42 -21.51 -13.47
N LEU A 91 0.39 -21.34 -12.15
CA LEU A 91 -0.63 -20.51 -11.51
C LEU A 91 -0.47 -19.04 -11.91
N VAL A 92 0.75 -18.48 -11.92
CA VAL A 92 1.03 -17.12 -12.42
C VAL A 92 0.52 -16.94 -13.86
N TYR A 93 0.87 -17.88 -14.74
CA TYR A 93 0.42 -17.83 -16.14
C TYR A 93 -1.11 -17.82 -16.25
N LYS A 94 -1.80 -18.73 -15.55
CA LYS A 94 -3.26 -18.83 -15.57
C LYS A 94 -3.95 -17.60 -14.96
N LEU A 95 -3.43 -17.07 -13.84
CA LEU A 95 -3.95 -15.86 -13.23
C LEU A 95 -3.92 -14.69 -14.20
N ASN A 96 -2.78 -14.46 -14.87
CA ASN A 96 -2.64 -13.37 -15.86
C ASN A 96 -3.49 -13.57 -17.14
N LYS A 97 -4.05 -14.75 -17.36
CA LYS A 97 -4.99 -14.99 -18.45
C LYS A 97 -6.44 -14.64 -18.13
N ILE A 98 -6.82 -14.74 -16.87
CA ILE A 98 -8.21 -14.49 -16.44
C ILE A 98 -8.40 -13.18 -15.68
N LEU A 99 -7.34 -12.63 -15.09
CA LEU A 99 -7.37 -11.31 -14.45
C LEU A 99 -7.53 -10.20 -15.50
N PRO A 100 -8.19 -9.08 -15.14
CA PRO A 100 -8.25 -7.91 -16.00
C PRO A 100 -6.85 -7.35 -16.28
N CYS A 101 -6.70 -6.59 -17.37
CA CYS A 101 -5.40 -6.04 -17.81
C CYS A 101 -4.76 -5.03 -16.84
N ASP A 102 -5.51 -4.53 -15.89
CA ASP A 102 -5.09 -3.59 -14.85
C ASP A 102 -4.59 -4.28 -13.56
N ILE A 103 -4.56 -5.63 -13.53
CA ILE A 103 -3.93 -6.43 -12.46
C ILE A 103 -2.98 -7.43 -13.11
N ALA A 104 -1.71 -7.42 -12.69
CA ALA A 104 -0.70 -8.35 -13.19
C ALA A 104 0.02 -9.05 -12.04
N VAL A 105 0.01 -10.39 -12.06
CA VAL A 105 0.73 -11.24 -11.09
C VAL A 105 2.13 -11.50 -11.61
N GLN A 106 3.17 -11.15 -10.81
CA GLN A 106 4.56 -11.39 -11.16
C GLN A 106 5.08 -12.71 -10.59
N ARG A 107 4.67 -13.06 -9.36
CA ARG A 107 5.20 -14.21 -8.67
C ARG A 107 4.18 -14.84 -7.72
N VAL A 108 4.21 -16.16 -7.63
CA VAL A 108 3.62 -16.96 -6.55
C VAL A 108 4.73 -17.82 -5.98
N GLU A 109 4.83 -17.89 -4.66
CA GLU A 109 5.85 -18.71 -3.99
C GLU A 109 5.29 -19.29 -2.69
N GLN A 110 5.66 -20.52 -2.39
CA GLN A 110 5.36 -21.12 -1.10
C GLN A 110 6.28 -20.52 -0.03
N VAL A 111 5.70 -20.14 1.09
CA VAL A 111 6.40 -19.57 2.24
C VAL A 111 6.10 -20.39 3.50
N SER A 112 6.82 -20.12 4.60
CA SER A 112 6.47 -20.70 5.90
C SER A 112 5.05 -20.32 6.30
N ASP A 113 4.33 -21.24 6.94
CA ASP A 113 2.94 -21.03 7.38
C ASP A 113 2.82 -19.92 8.43
N GLU A 114 3.92 -19.53 9.09
CA GLU A 114 3.99 -18.42 10.01
C GLU A 114 4.08 -17.06 9.30
N MET A 115 4.48 -17.02 8.03
CA MET A 115 4.61 -15.78 7.27
C MET A 115 3.26 -15.15 7.00
N HIS A 116 3.13 -13.88 7.33
CA HIS A 116 1.92 -13.11 7.15
C HIS A 116 2.19 -11.87 6.30
N ALA A 117 1.53 -11.73 5.15
CA ALA A 117 1.79 -10.63 4.21
C ALA A 117 1.82 -9.24 4.86
N ARG A 118 0.99 -8.99 5.86
CA ARG A 118 0.93 -7.70 6.55
C ARG A 118 1.90 -7.58 7.72
N PHE A 119 1.97 -8.60 8.58
CA PHE A 119 2.66 -8.51 9.86
C PHE A 119 4.12 -8.91 9.81
N SER A 120 4.50 -9.75 8.84
CA SER A 120 5.90 -10.11 8.61
C SER A 120 6.65 -9.08 7.75
N ALA A 121 5.93 -8.14 7.12
CA ALA A 121 6.57 -7.11 6.32
C ALA A 121 7.32 -6.09 7.21
N THR A 122 8.60 -5.91 6.91
CA THR A 122 9.53 -5.04 7.67
C THR A 122 9.49 -3.60 7.21
N SER A 123 9.31 -3.35 5.89
CA SER A 123 9.19 -2.00 5.35
C SER A 123 8.25 -1.93 4.14
N ARG A 124 7.79 -0.72 3.85
CA ARG A 124 7.03 -0.35 2.64
C ARG A 124 7.63 0.92 2.09
N THR A 125 7.73 1.00 0.77
CA THR A 125 8.17 2.20 0.05
C THR A 125 7.04 2.71 -0.81
N TYR A 126 6.81 4.00 -0.77
CA TYR A 126 5.86 4.71 -1.63
C TYR A 126 6.58 5.76 -2.46
N HIS A 127 6.14 5.90 -3.72
CA HIS A 127 6.52 7.02 -4.59
C HIS A 127 5.30 7.88 -4.88
N TYR A 128 5.49 9.20 -4.78
CA TYR A 128 4.48 10.18 -5.19
C TYR A 128 5.02 11.00 -6.35
N TYR A 129 4.37 10.93 -7.52
CA TYR A 129 4.85 11.55 -8.75
C TYR A 129 4.21 12.93 -8.97
N ILE A 130 5.01 13.90 -9.39
CA ILE A 130 4.56 15.23 -9.80
C ILE A 130 5.21 15.65 -11.12
N HIS A 131 4.53 16.52 -11.86
CA HIS A 131 5.06 17.18 -13.05
C HIS A 131 4.58 18.63 -13.14
N THR A 132 5.37 19.49 -13.80
CA THR A 132 5.12 20.93 -13.87
C THR A 132 4.65 21.41 -15.24
N GLU A 133 4.75 20.59 -16.25
CA GLU A 133 4.27 20.86 -17.60
C GLU A 133 3.11 19.92 -17.95
N LYS A 134 2.11 20.46 -18.65
CA LYS A 134 0.93 19.70 -19.07
C LYS A 134 1.33 18.50 -19.94
N ASN A 135 1.01 17.28 -19.47
CA ASN A 135 1.28 16.05 -20.18
C ASN A 135 0.06 15.11 -20.11
N PRO A 136 -0.62 14.86 -21.26
CA PRO A 136 -1.82 14.02 -21.28
C PRO A 136 -1.56 12.55 -20.92
N PHE A 137 -0.31 12.07 -20.99
CA PHE A 137 0.07 10.70 -20.62
C PHE A 137 0.30 10.52 -19.12
N LEU A 138 0.48 11.62 -18.37
CA LEU A 138 0.72 11.59 -16.92
C LEU A 138 -0.55 11.86 -16.09
N ARG A 139 -1.67 12.20 -16.72
CA ARG A 139 -2.91 12.62 -16.04
C ARG A 139 -3.46 11.64 -14.99
N THR A 140 -3.17 10.34 -15.12
CA THR A 140 -3.68 9.27 -14.24
C THR A 140 -2.63 8.70 -13.29
N CYS A 141 -1.38 9.15 -13.40
CA CYS A 141 -0.26 8.56 -12.66
C CYS A 141 0.71 9.59 -12.08
N SER A 142 0.44 10.89 -12.23
CA SER A 142 1.26 11.98 -11.70
C SER A 142 0.40 13.21 -11.44
N CYS A 143 0.73 14.01 -10.44
CA CYS A 143 0.01 15.22 -10.09
C CYS A 143 0.63 16.43 -10.81
N GLU A 144 -0.17 17.13 -11.63
CA GLU A 144 0.25 18.35 -12.31
C GLU A 144 0.26 19.54 -11.33
N LEU A 145 1.38 20.29 -11.28
CA LEU A 145 1.56 21.46 -10.43
C LEU A 145 2.03 22.65 -11.28
N HIS A 146 1.33 23.78 -11.20
CA HIS A 146 1.57 24.94 -12.06
C HIS A 146 2.36 26.06 -11.37
N TYR A 147 3.17 25.75 -10.39
CA TYR A 147 3.94 26.75 -9.63
C TYR A 147 5.35 26.24 -9.37
N PRO A 148 6.35 27.14 -9.23
CA PRO A 148 7.69 26.76 -8.92
C PRO A 148 7.80 26.14 -7.52
N LEU A 149 8.70 25.17 -7.38
CA LEU A 149 8.97 24.48 -6.13
C LEU A 149 10.47 24.55 -5.81
N ASP A 150 10.79 24.81 -4.55
CA ASP A 150 12.14 24.74 -4.01
C ASP A 150 12.41 23.34 -3.47
N PHE A 151 12.90 22.45 -4.35
CA PHE A 151 13.20 21.06 -3.98
C PHE A 151 14.34 20.92 -2.97
N VAL A 152 15.22 21.90 -2.86
CA VAL A 152 16.28 21.90 -1.83
C VAL A 152 15.65 22.01 -0.45
N LYS A 153 14.75 22.99 -0.26
CA LYS A 153 14.01 23.14 1.00
C LYS A 153 13.07 21.98 1.26
N MET A 154 12.42 21.44 0.22
CA MET A 154 11.56 20.28 0.35
C MET A 154 12.33 19.05 0.84
N ASN A 155 13.55 18.82 0.35
CA ASN A 155 14.43 17.74 0.83
C ASN A 155 14.95 17.99 2.24
N GLU A 156 15.29 19.24 2.59
CA GLU A 156 15.68 19.59 3.95
C GLU A 156 14.53 19.29 4.94
N ALA A 157 13.30 19.67 4.60
CA ALA A 157 12.12 19.35 5.41
C ALA A 157 11.82 17.83 5.43
N ALA A 158 11.94 17.13 4.30
CA ALA A 158 11.70 15.70 4.21
C ALA A 158 12.66 14.88 5.10
N ASN A 159 13.93 15.27 5.15
CA ASN A 159 14.94 14.64 6.01
C ASN A 159 14.58 14.70 7.51
N LEU A 160 13.84 15.70 7.96
CA LEU A 160 13.39 15.80 9.34
C LEU A 160 12.44 14.67 9.74
N LEU A 161 11.68 14.11 8.79
CA LEU A 161 10.73 13.03 9.06
C LEU A 161 11.39 11.80 9.70
N MET A 162 12.66 11.54 9.41
CA MET A 162 13.41 10.42 9.99
C MET A 162 13.74 10.62 11.49
N GLY A 163 13.62 11.84 12.01
CA GLY A 163 13.84 12.17 13.42
C GLY A 163 12.58 12.09 14.29
N TYR A 164 11.43 11.74 13.72
CA TYR A 164 10.15 11.65 14.43
C TYR A 164 9.53 10.27 14.28
N ASP A 165 8.76 9.87 15.30
CA ASP A 165 8.02 8.61 15.29
C ASP A 165 6.50 8.80 15.28
N ASP A 166 6.00 9.89 15.87
CA ASP A 166 4.56 10.17 15.94
C ASP A 166 4.10 11.02 14.75
N PHE A 167 3.32 10.40 13.88
CA PHE A 167 2.80 11.01 12.66
C PHE A 167 1.31 11.36 12.73
N SER A 168 0.78 11.63 13.93
CA SER A 168 -0.62 12.01 14.14
C SER A 168 -1.07 13.18 13.26
N ALA A 169 -0.20 14.17 13.04
CA ALA A 169 -0.47 15.33 12.17
C ALA A 169 -0.82 14.94 10.73
N PHE A 170 -0.38 13.80 10.25
CA PHE A 170 -0.58 13.34 8.88
C PHE A 170 -1.64 12.23 8.75
N CYS A 171 -2.21 11.79 9.87
CA CYS A 171 -3.24 10.74 9.87
C CYS A 171 -4.61 11.33 9.51
N LYS A 172 -5.40 10.59 8.72
CA LYS A 172 -6.80 10.95 8.48
C LYS A 172 -7.54 11.00 9.82
N SER A 173 -8.30 12.06 10.06
CA SER A 173 -9.16 12.20 11.24
C SER A 173 -10.11 10.99 11.36
N HIS A 174 -10.35 10.56 12.58
CA HIS A 174 -11.21 9.41 12.89
C HIS A 174 -10.76 8.07 12.24
N ALA A 175 -9.46 7.91 11.98
CA ALA A 175 -8.93 6.62 11.55
C ALA A 175 -8.90 5.66 12.74
N ASP A 176 -9.47 4.45 12.55
CA ASP A 176 -9.35 3.36 13.53
C ASP A 176 -7.94 2.77 13.47
N VAL A 177 -7.03 3.31 14.28
CA VAL A 177 -5.62 2.89 14.35
C VAL A 177 -5.20 2.69 15.81
N LYS A 178 -4.48 1.60 16.08
CA LYS A 178 -4.00 1.27 17.43
C LYS A 178 -2.85 2.17 17.90
N THR A 179 -2.07 2.73 16.99
CA THR A 179 -0.92 3.58 17.28
C THR A 179 -0.63 4.54 16.14
N MET A 180 -0.17 5.74 16.45
CA MET A 180 0.27 6.76 15.50
C MET A 180 1.78 6.67 15.21
N ILE A 181 2.47 5.68 15.78
CA ILE A 181 3.90 5.50 15.64
C ILE A 181 4.24 4.83 14.32
N CYS A 182 5.16 5.44 13.58
CA CYS A 182 5.77 4.93 12.35
C CYS A 182 7.26 5.28 12.38
N HIS A 183 8.12 4.39 11.88
CA HIS A 183 9.55 4.64 11.76
C HIS A 183 9.89 4.87 10.29
N VAL A 184 10.11 6.12 9.92
CA VAL A 184 10.53 6.53 8.57
C VAL A 184 12.04 6.33 8.46
N THR A 185 12.47 5.60 7.42
CA THR A 185 13.90 5.28 7.19
C THR A 185 14.46 5.97 5.96
N ALA A 186 13.61 6.47 5.06
CA ALA A 186 13.99 7.29 3.91
C ALA A 186 12.85 8.25 3.56
N ALA A 187 13.19 9.48 3.17
CA ALA A 187 12.24 10.47 2.70
C ALA A 187 12.98 11.49 1.83
N GLU A 188 12.82 11.40 0.49
CA GLU A 188 13.59 12.22 -0.44
C GLU A 188 12.84 12.49 -1.75
N TRP A 189 13.04 13.70 -2.33
CA TRP A 189 12.59 14.05 -3.66
C TRP A 189 13.70 13.79 -4.68
N HIS A 190 13.34 13.09 -5.75
CA HIS A 190 14.22 12.73 -6.84
C HIS A 190 13.73 13.34 -8.15
N GLN A 191 14.64 13.90 -8.93
CA GLN A 191 14.34 14.43 -10.25
C GLN A 191 14.36 13.31 -11.30
N LEU A 192 13.28 13.19 -12.08
CA LEU A 192 13.19 12.25 -13.21
C LEU A 192 13.54 12.93 -14.55
N SER A 193 13.14 14.18 -14.70
CA SER A 193 13.41 15.02 -15.87
C SER A 193 13.39 16.49 -15.44
N GLU A 194 13.60 17.40 -16.40
CA GLU A 194 13.51 18.86 -16.12
C GLU A 194 12.14 19.27 -15.53
N THR A 195 11.08 18.53 -15.87
CA THR A 195 9.71 18.88 -15.51
C THR A 195 9.00 17.83 -14.64
N SER A 196 9.67 16.75 -14.25
CA SER A 196 9.06 15.65 -13.51
C SER A 196 9.91 15.22 -12.32
N TRP A 197 9.24 14.94 -11.20
CA TRP A 197 9.85 14.54 -9.94
C TRP A 197 9.03 13.44 -9.26
N TYR A 198 9.66 12.71 -8.35
CA TYR A 198 8.92 11.86 -7.40
C TYR A 198 9.47 12.02 -5.99
N PHE A 199 8.59 11.88 -5.03
CA PHE A 199 8.93 11.77 -3.62
C PHE A 199 8.95 10.30 -3.23
N GLU A 200 10.08 9.82 -2.74
CA GLU A 200 10.21 8.50 -2.13
C GLU A 200 10.08 8.60 -0.62
N ILE A 201 9.30 7.70 -0.03
CA ILE A 201 9.25 7.54 1.42
C ILE A 201 9.17 6.06 1.80
N THR A 202 10.05 5.64 2.70
CA THR A 202 10.12 4.28 3.25
C THR A 202 9.90 4.29 4.75
N ALA A 203 9.03 3.41 5.24
CA ALA A 203 8.78 3.23 6.66
C ALA A 203 8.37 1.79 6.98
N ASN A 204 8.46 1.40 8.26
CA ASN A 204 7.94 0.12 8.74
C ASN A 204 6.43 -0.02 8.54
N ARG A 205 5.69 1.08 8.62
CA ARG A 205 4.25 1.17 8.38
C ARG A 205 3.85 2.61 8.06
N PHE A 206 2.65 2.77 7.50
CA PHE A 206 2.04 4.08 7.26
C PHE A 206 0.64 4.16 7.87
N LEU A 207 0.27 5.36 8.30
CA LEU A 207 -1.10 5.69 8.71
C LEU A 207 -1.97 5.97 7.47
N ARG A 208 -3.28 5.90 7.66
CA ARG A 208 -4.22 6.24 6.59
C ARG A 208 -4.01 7.67 6.12
N ASN A 209 -3.82 7.83 4.79
CA ASN A 209 -3.60 9.13 4.13
C ASN A 209 -2.24 9.81 4.45
N MET A 210 -1.37 9.20 5.27
CA MET A 210 -0.14 9.81 5.76
C MET A 210 0.75 10.35 4.63
N VAL A 211 1.12 9.54 3.65
CA VAL A 211 2.03 9.95 2.58
C VAL A 211 1.48 11.15 1.80
N ARG A 212 0.20 11.17 1.48
CA ARG A 212 -0.45 12.26 0.75
C ARG A 212 -0.47 13.56 1.55
N ALA A 213 -0.65 13.49 2.86
CA ALA A 213 -0.60 14.66 3.74
C ALA A 213 0.83 15.17 3.92
N VAL A 214 1.81 14.27 4.08
CA VAL A 214 3.25 14.62 4.11
C VAL A 214 3.64 15.36 2.83
N VAL A 215 3.32 14.79 1.66
CA VAL A 215 3.64 15.41 0.36
C VAL A 215 3.01 16.80 0.23
N GLY A 216 1.72 16.96 0.61
CA GLY A 216 1.05 18.26 0.56
C GLY A 216 1.75 19.31 1.44
N THR A 217 2.17 18.90 2.64
CA THR A 217 2.87 19.80 3.57
C THR A 217 4.28 20.15 3.05
N LEU A 218 5.00 19.19 2.45
CA LEU A 218 6.29 19.44 1.78
C LEU A 218 6.15 20.38 0.58
N ILE A 219 5.06 20.28 -0.18
CA ILE A 219 4.76 21.21 -1.27
C ILE A 219 4.55 22.63 -0.74
N ASP A 220 3.88 22.81 0.41
CA ASP A 220 3.74 24.12 1.03
C ASP A 220 5.10 24.71 1.45
N VAL A 221 6.05 23.86 1.89
CA VAL A 221 7.44 24.28 2.12
C VAL A 221 8.09 24.72 0.80
N GLY A 222 7.98 23.90 -0.26
CA GLY A 222 8.57 24.20 -1.57
C GLY A 222 8.04 25.49 -2.21
N ARG A 223 6.79 25.86 -1.90
CA ARG A 223 6.14 27.12 -2.32
C ARG A 223 6.52 28.31 -1.44
N GLY A 224 7.27 28.11 -0.36
CA GLY A 224 7.57 29.14 0.63
C GLY A 224 6.37 29.60 1.47
N ARG A 225 5.29 28.79 1.52
CA ARG A 225 4.11 29.03 2.37
C ARG A 225 4.33 28.57 3.81
N LEU A 226 5.22 27.64 3.99
CA LEU A 226 5.60 27.06 5.27
C LEU A 226 7.13 27.06 5.36
N SER A 227 7.68 27.60 6.43
CA SER A 227 9.11 27.50 6.73
C SER A 227 9.44 26.11 7.29
N ILE A 228 10.73 25.74 7.31
CA ILE A 228 11.19 24.48 7.91
C ILE A 228 10.86 24.39 9.40
N ASP A 229 10.96 25.52 10.12
CA ASP A 229 10.61 25.54 11.56
C ASP A 229 9.10 25.40 11.79
N GLU A 230 8.27 25.94 10.90
CA GLU A 230 6.83 25.73 10.95
C GLU A 230 6.48 24.27 10.58
N PHE A 231 7.18 23.65 9.63
CA PHE A 231 7.02 22.23 9.31
C PHE A 231 7.31 21.34 10.53
N LYS A 232 8.36 21.65 11.32
CA LYS A 232 8.62 20.96 12.61
C LYS A 232 7.44 21.13 13.57
N LYS A 233 6.91 22.36 13.72
CA LYS A 233 5.75 22.64 14.57
C LYS A 233 4.50 21.87 14.15
N VAL A 234 4.27 21.67 12.85
CA VAL A 234 3.17 20.85 12.34
C VAL A 234 3.32 19.40 12.84
N ILE A 235 4.53 18.81 12.76
CA ILE A 235 4.75 17.44 13.24
C ILE A 235 4.53 17.36 14.76
N GLU A 236 5.13 18.27 15.51
CA GLU A 236 5.11 18.31 16.98
C GLU A 236 3.73 18.66 17.53
N GLY A 237 2.95 19.47 16.81
CA GLY A 237 1.58 19.87 17.16
C GLY A 237 0.57 18.74 17.03
N LYS A 238 0.87 17.69 16.26
CA LYS A 238 0.04 16.47 16.09
C LYS A 238 -1.39 16.74 15.61
N GLN A 239 -1.65 17.93 15.04
CA GLN A 239 -2.95 18.34 14.57
C GLN A 239 -3.06 18.21 13.05
N ARG A 240 -4.00 17.39 12.56
CA ARG A 240 -4.21 17.20 11.11
C ARG A 240 -4.58 18.50 10.40
N THR A 241 -5.22 19.42 11.08
CA THR A 241 -5.66 20.74 10.54
C THR A 241 -4.50 21.68 10.25
N GLU A 242 -3.34 21.48 10.86
CA GLU A 242 -2.15 22.31 10.64
C GLU A 242 -1.28 21.76 9.49
N ALA A 243 -1.43 20.49 9.14
CA ALA A 243 -0.75 19.90 8.00
C ALA A 243 -1.41 20.31 6.68
N GLY A 244 -0.62 20.36 5.62
CA GLY A 244 -1.08 20.69 4.27
C GLY A 244 -2.21 19.78 3.76
N GLU A 245 -2.85 20.17 2.68
CA GLU A 245 -3.90 19.38 2.04
C GLU A 245 -3.37 18.02 1.58
N SER A 246 -4.24 17.02 1.65
CA SER A 246 -3.89 15.69 1.13
C SER A 246 -3.83 15.71 -0.38
N MET A 247 -2.66 15.43 -0.93
CA MET A 247 -2.46 15.40 -2.38
C MET A 247 -3.33 14.33 -3.06
N PRO A 248 -3.67 14.51 -4.36
CA PRO A 248 -4.46 13.54 -5.13
C PRO A 248 -3.90 12.12 -5.06
N ALA A 249 -4.77 11.13 -4.95
CA ALA A 249 -4.35 9.74 -4.73
C ALA A 249 -3.74 9.10 -5.99
N HIS A 250 -4.17 9.50 -7.19
CA HIS A 250 -3.76 8.91 -8.47
C HIS A 250 -2.27 9.05 -8.82
N ALA A 251 -1.54 9.88 -8.07
CA ALA A 251 -0.10 10.05 -8.23
C ALA A 251 0.72 9.23 -7.21
N LEU A 252 0.04 8.49 -6.31
CA LEU A 252 0.68 7.69 -5.27
C LEU A 252 0.76 6.23 -5.69
N PHE A 253 1.95 5.65 -5.52
CA PHE A 253 2.27 4.25 -5.82
C PHE A 253 2.87 3.57 -4.61
N LEU A 254 2.33 2.41 -4.24
CA LEU A 254 3.05 1.46 -3.40
C LEU A 254 4.12 0.80 -4.28
N GLU A 255 5.38 1.10 -4.02
CA GLU A 255 6.49 0.74 -4.91
C GLU A 255 7.17 -0.57 -4.50
N ASP A 256 7.38 -0.77 -3.18
CA ASP A 256 8.08 -1.95 -2.66
C ASP A 256 7.55 -2.36 -1.27
N ILE A 257 7.64 -3.65 -0.98
CA ILE A 257 7.37 -4.24 0.34
C ILE A 257 8.48 -5.25 0.63
N ARG A 258 9.15 -5.12 1.79
CA ARG A 258 10.21 -6.03 2.22
C ARG A 258 9.78 -6.89 3.42
N TYR A 259 10.28 -8.12 3.43
CA TYR A 259 10.03 -9.13 4.45
C TYR A 259 11.30 -9.54 5.17
#